data_d143dfc6acc8c8cb31df452e9589661d
#
_entry.id   d143dfc6acc8c8cb31df452e9589661d
#
_cell.length_a   1.000
_cell.length_b   1.000
_cell.length_c   1.000
_cell.angle_alpha   90.00
_cell.angle_beta   90.00
_cell.angle_gamma   90.00
#
_symmetry.space_group_name_H-M   'P 1'
#
loop_
_entity.id
_entity.type
_entity.pdbx_description
1 polymer ?
#
loop_
_entity_poly.entity_id
_entity_poly.type
_entity_poly.pdbx_seq_one_letter_code
_entity_poly.pdbx_strand_id
1 'polypeptide(L)'
;DGIKSQLRQLDRLVGYHDLRLAEQDLRLDVNDCICYEGYMLWKITNYAKRKQDAINGKTLSLYSPPFYTSRYGYKMCGRVYLNGDGIGKGTHVSIFFVLMKGEYDSLLEFPFRQKITLQMMDQSSDRRHLQDAFRPDPTSSSFKLPVKDMNIASGCPLFVRQETLEQGGYLKDDCIIIKVAADLNDPPLVPI
;
A
#
# COMPACT_ATOMS: atom_id res chain seq x y z
N ASP A 1 36.33 2.61 40.53
CA ASP A 1 36.07 3.16 39.17
C ASP A 1 35.70 2.09 38.13
N GLY A 2 36.19 0.83 38.24
CA GLY A 2 35.89 -0.23 37.28
C GLY A 2 34.42 -0.62 37.18
N ILE A 3 33.72 -0.76 38.31
CA ILE A 3 32.28 -1.14 38.35
C ILE A 3 31.38 -0.08 37.69
N LYS A 4 31.65 1.21 37.94
CA LYS A 4 30.92 2.31 37.31
C LYS A 4 31.10 2.34 35.79
N SER A 5 32.30 1.99 35.31
CA SER A 5 32.58 1.90 33.87
C SER A 5 31.84 0.72 33.24
N GLN A 6 31.81 -0.44 33.91
CA GLN A 6 31.08 -1.62 33.45
C GLN A 6 29.56 -1.38 33.42
N LEU A 7 29.00 -0.71 34.44
CA LEU A 7 27.57 -0.32 34.47
C LEU A 7 27.19 0.57 33.27
N ARG A 8 27.97 1.61 32.98
CA ARG A 8 27.75 2.48 31.81
C ARG A 8 27.85 1.74 30.48
N GLN A 9 28.72 0.76 30.39
CA GLN A 9 28.84 -0.07 29.20
C GLN A 9 27.63 -0.99 29.06
N LEU A 10 27.13 -1.54 30.14
CA LEU A 10 25.91 -2.37 30.16
C LEU A 10 24.68 -1.55 29.78
N ASP A 11 24.53 -0.35 30.34
CA ASP A 11 23.40 0.54 29.99
C ASP A 11 23.39 0.90 28.50
N ARG A 12 24.56 1.15 27.89
CA ARG A 12 24.65 1.39 26.45
C ARG A 12 24.28 0.16 25.63
N LEU A 13 24.68 -1.04 26.08
CA LEU A 13 24.36 -2.30 25.41
C LEU A 13 22.88 -2.60 25.47
N VAL A 14 22.25 -2.39 26.63
CA VAL A 14 20.79 -2.53 26.82
C VAL A 14 20.05 -1.56 25.90
N GLY A 15 20.41 -0.29 25.87
CA GLY A 15 19.78 0.69 24.97
C GLY A 15 19.92 0.34 23.49
N TYR A 16 21.05 -0.22 23.08
CA TYR A 16 21.25 -0.72 21.71
C TYR A 16 20.35 -1.92 21.40
N HIS A 17 20.21 -2.86 22.34
CA HIS A 17 19.34 -4.02 22.17
C HIS A 17 17.87 -3.64 22.14
N ASP A 18 17.43 -2.69 22.98
CA ASP A 18 16.06 -2.19 22.97
C ASP A 18 15.70 -1.54 21.62
N LEU A 19 16.63 -0.77 21.04
CA LEU A 19 16.45 -0.18 19.71
C LEU A 19 16.31 -1.26 18.62
N ARG A 20 17.15 -2.29 18.68
CA ARG A 20 17.10 -3.41 17.73
C ARG A 20 15.84 -4.25 17.86
N LEU A 21 15.35 -4.47 19.08
CA LEU A 21 14.08 -5.16 19.31
C LEU A 21 12.92 -4.37 18.72
N ALA A 22 12.86 -3.05 18.96
CA ALA A 22 11.84 -2.19 18.39
C ALA A 22 11.86 -2.20 16.84
N GLU A 23 13.05 -2.21 16.21
CA GLU A 23 13.19 -2.38 14.77
C GLU A 23 12.71 -3.75 14.28
N GLN A 24 12.99 -4.82 15.03
CA GLN A 24 12.56 -6.17 14.69
C GLN A 24 11.05 -6.33 14.82
N ASP A 25 10.44 -5.76 15.87
CA ASP A 25 8.99 -5.76 16.05
C ASP A 25 8.28 -5.04 14.89
N LEU A 26 8.78 -3.88 14.46
CA LEU A 26 8.27 -3.18 13.29
C LEU A 26 8.38 -4.01 12.00
N ARG A 27 9.47 -4.77 11.83
CA ARG A 27 9.64 -5.66 10.67
C ARG A 27 8.69 -6.86 10.72
N LEU A 28 8.45 -7.41 11.91
CA LEU A 28 7.50 -8.51 12.10
C LEU A 28 6.08 -8.04 11.80
N ASP A 29 5.66 -6.90 12.33
CA ASP A 29 4.34 -6.31 12.06
C ASP A 29 4.10 -6.08 10.55
N VAL A 30 5.12 -5.62 9.81
CA VAL A 30 5.04 -5.47 8.36
C VAL A 30 4.93 -6.82 7.67
N ASN A 31 5.71 -7.82 8.10
CA ASN A 31 5.69 -9.17 7.53
C ASN A 31 4.35 -9.88 7.75
N ASP A 32 3.74 -9.69 8.91
CA ASP A 32 2.43 -10.28 9.22
C ASP A 32 1.29 -9.72 8.35
N CYS A 33 1.50 -8.55 7.75
CA CYS A 33 0.55 -7.93 6.82
C CYS A 33 0.77 -8.35 5.35
N ILE A 34 1.85 -9.09 5.02
CA ILE A 34 2.16 -9.46 3.64
C ILE A 34 1.22 -10.56 3.15
N CYS A 35 0.54 -10.31 2.03
CA CYS A 35 -0.31 -11.27 1.34
C CYS A 35 0.37 -11.76 0.05
N TYR A 36 0.31 -13.07 -0.20
CA TYR A 36 0.84 -13.73 -1.39
C TYR A 36 -0.26 -14.26 -2.33
N GLU A 37 -1.48 -13.77 -2.19
CA GLU A 37 -2.66 -14.23 -2.93
C GLU A 37 -3.16 -13.21 -3.95
N GLY A 38 -2.32 -12.23 -4.32
CA GLY A 38 -2.64 -11.24 -5.33
C GLY A 38 -3.52 -10.09 -4.85
N TYR A 39 -3.83 -9.98 -3.58
CA TYR A 39 -4.61 -8.87 -3.03
C TYR A 39 -4.06 -8.38 -1.70
N MET A 40 -4.54 -7.22 -1.29
CA MET A 40 -4.22 -6.60 -0.01
C MET A 40 -5.46 -5.89 0.52
N LEU A 41 -5.72 -6.05 1.81
CA LEU A 41 -6.63 -5.21 2.59
C LEU A 41 -5.80 -4.25 3.43
N TRP A 42 -5.99 -2.96 3.19
CA TRP A 42 -5.22 -1.91 3.84
C TRP A 42 -6.13 -1.03 4.70
N LYS A 43 -6.00 -1.18 6.01
CA LYS A 43 -6.69 -0.33 6.97
C LYS A 43 -5.86 0.91 7.26
N ILE A 44 -6.40 2.07 6.93
CA ILE A 44 -5.78 3.38 7.18
C ILE A 44 -6.48 4.01 8.38
N THR A 45 -5.74 4.16 9.46
CA THR A 45 -6.20 4.77 10.71
C THR A 45 -5.86 6.26 10.76
N ASN A 46 -6.46 7.00 11.71
CA ASN A 46 -6.24 8.44 11.88
C ASN A 46 -6.53 9.23 10.58
N TYR A 47 -7.63 8.91 9.93
CA TYR A 47 -8.00 9.49 8.64
C TYR A 47 -8.01 11.02 8.65
N ALA A 48 -8.68 11.63 9.64
CA ALA A 48 -8.81 13.08 9.73
C ALA A 48 -7.44 13.78 9.79
N LYS A 49 -6.53 13.27 10.62
CA LYS A 49 -5.17 13.81 10.71
C LYS A 49 -4.39 13.61 9.42
N ARG A 50 -4.46 12.42 8.83
CA ARG A 50 -3.74 12.12 7.58
C ARG A 50 -4.25 12.93 6.40
N LYS A 51 -5.57 13.17 6.33
CA LYS A 51 -6.18 14.06 5.35
C LYS A 51 -5.68 15.51 5.55
N GLN A 52 -5.65 15.99 6.79
CA GLN A 52 -5.14 17.32 7.08
C GLN A 52 -3.64 17.47 6.74
N ASP A 53 -2.83 16.45 7.00
CA ASP A 53 -1.41 16.42 6.61
C ASP A 53 -1.26 16.46 5.08
N ALA A 54 -2.16 15.83 4.32
CA ALA A 54 -2.19 15.90 2.86
C ALA A 54 -2.59 17.29 2.36
N ILE A 55 -3.60 17.92 2.96
CA ILE A 55 -4.04 19.29 2.63
C ILE A 55 -2.91 20.29 2.88
N ASN A 56 -2.21 20.16 3.99
CA ASN A 56 -1.10 21.05 4.39
C ASN A 56 0.22 20.77 3.64
N GLY A 57 0.24 19.76 2.78
CA GLY A 57 1.44 19.36 2.03
C GLY A 57 2.52 18.66 2.86
N LYS A 58 2.22 18.26 4.09
CA LYS A 58 3.16 17.55 4.97
C LYS A 58 3.38 16.11 4.50
N THR A 59 2.31 15.40 4.13
CA THR A 59 2.34 14.04 3.59
C THR A 59 1.27 13.91 2.52
N LEU A 60 1.65 14.05 1.25
CA LEU A 60 0.71 14.10 0.14
C LEU A 60 0.04 12.77 -0.14
N SER A 61 0.75 11.66 0.01
CA SER A 61 0.26 10.31 -0.26
C SER A 61 0.77 9.30 0.75
N LEU A 62 0.06 8.18 0.84
CA LEU A 62 0.40 7.04 1.68
C LEU A 62 0.62 5.82 0.79
N TYR A 63 1.60 5.00 1.15
CA TYR A 63 1.86 3.71 0.52
C TYR A 63 1.43 2.59 1.44
N SER A 64 0.82 1.55 0.88
CA SER A 64 0.52 0.34 1.62
C SER A 64 1.77 -0.50 1.86
N PRO A 65 1.73 -1.48 2.79
CA PRO A 65 2.65 -2.59 2.77
C PRO A 65 2.64 -3.28 1.39
N PRO A 66 3.75 -3.92 0.98
CA PRO A 66 3.78 -4.68 -0.26
C PRO A 66 2.92 -5.94 -0.17
N PHE A 67 2.42 -6.39 -1.32
CA PHE A 67 1.76 -7.68 -1.49
C PHE A 67 2.21 -8.32 -2.81
N TYR A 68 1.93 -9.60 -2.99
CA TYR A 68 2.49 -10.38 -4.08
C TYR A 68 1.41 -11.23 -4.76
N THR A 69 1.60 -11.53 -6.04
CA THR A 69 0.75 -12.47 -6.77
C THR A 69 0.91 -13.92 -6.30
N SER A 70 2.11 -14.27 -5.82
CA SER A 70 2.46 -15.54 -5.20
C SER A 70 3.73 -15.37 -4.37
N ARG A 71 4.16 -16.40 -3.67
CA ARG A 71 5.40 -16.36 -2.87
C ARG A 71 6.62 -15.86 -3.65
N TYR A 72 6.70 -16.18 -4.94
CA TYR A 72 7.81 -15.80 -5.84
C TYR A 72 7.33 -14.94 -7.00
N GLY A 73 6.14 -14.35 -6.89
CA GLY A 73 5.50 -13.59 -7.95
C GLY A 73 5.85 -12.10 -7.95
N TYR A 74 5.01 -11.34 -8.67
CA TYR A 74 5.14 -9.88 -8.78
C TYR A 74 4.93 -9.22 -7.43
N LYS A 75 5.77 -8.22 -7.14
CA LYS A 75 5.68 -7.37 -5.96
C LYS A 75 4.91 -6.09 -6.28
N MET A 76 3.93 -5.74 -5.46
CA MET A 76 3.01 -4.64 -5.71
C MET A 76 2.70 -3.90 -4.41
N CYS A 77 2.20 -2.68 -4.52
CA CYS A 77 1.57 -1.97 -3.41
C CYS A 77 0.47 -1.04 -3.91
N GLY A 78 -0.33 -0.51 -2.97
CA GLY A 78 -1.28 0.54 -3.21
C GLY A 78 -0.71 1.90 -2.81
N ARG A 79 -1.17 2.96 -3.47
CA ARG A 79 -0.89 4.35 -3.11
C ARG A 79 -2.19 5.13 -3.06
N VAL A 80 -2.39 5.91 -2.02
CA VAL A 80 -3.57 6.73 -1.85
C VAL A 80 -3.22 8.19 -1.58
N TYR A 81 -3.98 9.09 -2.20
CA TYR A 81 -3.97 10.52 -1.92
C TYR A 81 -5.31 10.88 -1.29
N LEU A 82 -5.34 11.11 0.02
CA LEU A 82 -6.58 11.43 0.74
C LEU A 82 -7.14 12.81 0.35
N ASN A 83 -6.29 13.72 -0.12
CA ASN A 83 -6.70 15.00 -0.70
C ASN A 83 -6.63 15.01 -2.24
N GLY A 84 -6.57 13.84 -2.86
CA GLY A 84 -6.55 13.69 -4.31
C GLY A 84 -5.22 14.04 -4.98
N ASP A 85 -5.06 13.57 -6.21
CA ASP A 85 -3.94 13.83 -7.09
C ASP A 85 -4.42 14.23 -8.48
N GLY A 86 -3.62 15.02 -9.20
CA GLY A 86 -3.94 15.49 -10.55
C GLY A 86 -5.30 16.19 -10.59
N ILE A 87 -6.20 15.73 -11.47
CA ILE A 87 -7.54 16.29 -11.64
C ILE A 87 -8.46 16.07 -10.44
N GLY A 88 -8.12 15.15 -9.54
CA GLY A 88 -8.86 14.87 -8.31
C GLY A 88 -8.41 15.69 -7.09
N LYS A 89 -7.33 16.46 -7.22
CA LYS A 89 -6.78 17.22 -6.10
C LYS A 89 -7.81 18.16 -5.47
N GLY A 90 -7.96 18.07 -4.15
CA GLY A 90 -8.87 18.90 -3.36
C GLY A 90 -10.33 18.45 -3.38
N THR A 91 -10.74 17.52 -4.25
CA THR A 91 -12.14 17.12 -4.43
C THR A 91 -12.39 15.62 -4.23
N HIS A 92 -11.42 14.80 -4.58
CA HIS A 92 -11.52 13.34 -4.56
C HIS A 92 -10.46 12.70 -3.67
N VAL A 93 -10.66 11.45 -3.33
CA VAL A 93 -9.62 10.53 -2.93
C VAL A 93 -9.15 9.82 -4.19
N SER A 94 -7.85 9.78 -4.41
CA SER A 94 -7.22 9.10 -5.54
C SER A 94 -6.56 7.81 -5.07
N ILE A 95 -6.78 6.71 -5.79
CA ILE A 95 -6.19 5.40 -5.46
C ILE A 95 -5.43 4.88 -6.67
N PHE A 96 -4.22 4.42 -6.43
CA PHE A 96 -3.31 3.92 -7.46
C PHE A 96 -2.73 2.56 -7.09
N PHE A 97 -2.45 1.79 -8.13
CA PHE A 97 -1.63 0.59 -8.10
C PHE A 97 -0.18 0.95 -8.43
N VAL A 98 0.77 0.30 -7.77
CA VAL A 98 2.20 0.48 -8.01
C VAL A 98 2.86 -0.89 -8.17
N LEU A 99 3.48 -1.13 -9.33
CA LEU A 99 4.34 -2.28 -9.54
C LEU A 99 5.72 -1.98 -8.95
N MET A 100 6.18 -2.84 -8.06
CA MET A 100 7.45 -2.70 -7.35
C MET A 100 8.50 -3.66 -7.91
N LYS A 101 9.77 -3.30 -7.74
CA LYS A 101 10.88 -4.21 -8.02
C LYS A 101 10.85 -5.37 -7.06
N GLY A 102 10.67 -6.59 -7.58
CA GLY A 102 10.63 -7.83 -6.84
C GLY A 102 11.93 -8.62 -6.96
N GLU A 103 12.18 -9.48 -5.98
CA GLU A 103 13.39 -10.30 -5.92
C GLU A 103 13.47 -11.32 -7.05
N TYR A 104 12.32 -11.78 -7.54
CA TYR A 104 12.20 -12.82 -8.56
C TYR A 104 11.80 -12.31 -9.93
N ASP A 105 11.90 -11.00 -10.19
CA ASP A 105 11.47 -10.38 -11.45
C ASP A 105 12.13 -11.00 -12.69
N SER A 106 13.35 -11.50 -12.55
CA SER A 106 14.08 -12.18 -13.65
C SER A 106 13.41 -13.47 -14.13
N LEU A 107 12.50 -14.05 -13.35
CA LEU A 107 11.74 -15.26 -13.68
C LEU A 107 10.32 -14.94 -14.15
N LEU A 108 9.94 -13.68 -14.15
CA LEU A 108 8.58 -13.23 -14.45
C LEU A 108 8.49 -12.61 -15.85
N GLU A 109 7.30 -12.68 -16.43
CA GLU A 109 7.03 -12.05 -17.72
C GLU A 109 6.64 -10.58 -17.57
N PHE A 110 7.17 -9.72 -18.42
CA PHE A 110 6.83 -8.30 -18.50
C PHE A 110 6.47 -7.92 -19.95
N PRO A 111 5.59 -6.91 -20.13
CA PRO A 111 4.94 -6.08 -19.10
C PRO A 111 3.94 -6.85 -18.24
N PHE A 112 3.70 -6.35 -17.03
CA PHE A 112 2.67 -6.87 -16.14
C PHE A 112 1.28 -6.74 -16.78
N ARG A 113 0.46 -7.79 -16.77
CA ARG A 113 -0.79 -7.87 -17.56
C ARG A 113 -2.04 -8.12 -16.74
N GLN A 114 -1.90 -8.44 -15.45
CA GLN A 114 -3.04 -8.81 -14.60
C GLN A 114 -4.02 -7.66 -14.48
N LYS A 115 -5.32 -7.96 -14.61
CA LYS A 115 -6.38 -6.99 -14.35
C LYS A 115 -6.28 -6.51 -12.90
N ILE A 116 -6.33 -5.21 -12.69
CA ILE A 116 -6.27 -4.58 -11.38
C ILE A 116 -7.65 -4.12 -10.96
N THR A 117 -8.00 -4.41 -9.71
CA THR A 117 -9.22 -3.93 -9.06
C THR A 117 -8.86 -3.10 -7.84
N LEU A 118 -9.43 -1.91 -7.76
CA LEU A 118 -9.30 -0.98 -6.64
C LEU A 118 -10.66 -0.88 -5.97
N GLN A 119 -10.72 -1.05 -4.64
CA GLN A 119 -11.97 -0.97 -3.89
C GLN A 119 -11.82 -0.10 -2.65
N MET A 120 -12.86 0.69 -2.36
CA MET A 120 -13.08 1.30 -1.05
C MET A 120 -14.16 0.48 -0.34
N MET A 121 -13.81 -0.10 0.80
CA MET A 121 -14.68 -1.01 1.51
C MET A 121 -15.74 -0.24 2.30
N ASP A 122 -17.00 -0.55 2.06
CA ASP A 122 -18.11 -0.10 2.90
C ASP A 122 -18.10 -0.93 4.20
N GLN A 123 -17.97 -0.24 5.31
CA GLN A 123 -17.91 -0.82 6.66
C GLN A 123 -19.29 -0.88 7.33
N SER A 124 -20.35 -0.48 6.63
CA SER A 124 -21.73 -0.61 7.09
C SER A 124 -22.28 -2.02 6.83
N SER A 125 -23.48 -2.28 7.33
CA SER A 125 -24.21 -3.54 7.07
C SER A 125 -24.55 -3.75 5.60
N ASP A 126 -24.65 -2.67 4.82
CA ASP A 126 -25.06 -2.72 3.42
C ASP A 126 -23.96 -3.28 2.50
N ARG A 127 -22.70 -3.15 2.92
CA ARG A 127 -21.50 -3.63 2.20
C ARG A 127 -21.46 -3.25 0.72
N ARG A 128 -21.89 -2.02 0.41
CA ARG A 128 -21.85 -1.47 -0.95
C ARG A 128 -20.49 -0.88 -1.26
N HIS A 129 -19.52 -1.76 -1.51
CA HIS A 129 -18.15 -1.36 -1.80
C HIS A 129 -18.09 -0.55 -3.10
N LEU A 130 -17.29 0.53 -3.10
CA LEU A 130 -16.96 1.23 -4.34
C LEU A 130 -15.84 0.48 -5.02
N GLN A 131 -15.93 0.35 -6.33
CA GLN A 131 -14.97 -0.41 -7.12
C GLN A 131 -14.67 0.29 -8.44
N ASP A 132 -13.41 0.27 -8.82
CA ASP A 132 -12.95 0.52 -10.17
C ASP A 132 -11.93 -0.55 -10.58
N ALA A 133 -11.91 -0.87 -11.86
CA ALA A 133 -11.02 -1.90 -12.39
C ALA A 133 -10.47 -1.49 -13.75
N PHE A 134 -9.24 -1.85 -14.02
CA PHE A 134 -8.60 -1.58 -15.30
C PHE A 134 -7.65 -2.70 -15.71
N ARG A 135 -7.41 -2.80 -17.01
CA ARG A 135 -6.35 -3.64 -17.57
C ARG A 135 -5.11 -2.81 -17.80
N PRO A 136 -3.92 -3.31 -17.44
CA PRO A 136 -2.67 -2.64 -17.71
C PRO A 136 -2.48 -2.38 -19.21
N ASP A 137 -2.11 -1.15 -19.56
CA ASP A 137 -1.65 -0.80 -20.91
C ASP A 137 -0.23 -1.35 -21.11
N PRO A 138 -0.01 -2.29 -22.06
CA PRO A 138 1.30 -2.91 -22.25
C PRO A 138 2.39 -1.93 -22.71
N THR A 139 2.01 -0.74 -23.19
CA THR A 139 2.96 0.31 -23.60
C THR A 139 3.34 1.26 -22.48
N SER A 140 2.59 1.25 -21.38
CA SER A 140 2.84 2.13 -20.22
C SER A 140 4.08 1.70 -19.44
N SER A 141 4.90 2.67 -19.06
CA SER A 141 6.06 2.45 -18.19
C SER A 141 5.69 1.97 -16.79
N SER A 142 4.43 2.16 -16.37
CA SER A 142 3.92 1.71 -15.07
C SER A 142 3.94 0.18 -14.91
N PHE A 143 3.94 -0.58 -16.00
CA PHE A 143 3.82 -2.03 -15.99
C PHE A 143 5.03 -2.76 -16.60
N LYS A 144 6.07 -2.04 -17.00
CA LYS A 144 7.33 -2.61 -17.47
C LYS A 144 8.16 -3.18 -16.32
N LEU A 145 9.16 -3.97 -16.65
CA LEU A 145 10.13 -4.46 -15.67
C LEU A 145 10.68 -3.29 -14.84
N PRO A 146 10.50 -3.31 -13.51
CA PRO A 146 10.97 -2.24 -12.65
C PRO A 146 12.51 -2.15 -12.64
N VAL A 147 13.01 -0.97 -12.92
CA VAL A 147 14.45 -0.65 -12.83
C VAL A 147 14.75 -0.03 -11.45
N LYS A 148 13.86 0.86 -10.98
CA LYS A 148 13.90 1.46 -9.64
C LYS A 148 13.02 0.64 -8.69
N ASP A 149 13.03 0.98 -7.41
CA ASP A 149 12.22 0.31 -6.39
C ASP A 149 10.74 0.27 -6.73
N MET A 150 10.22 1.30 -7.39
CA MET A 150 8.82 1.42 -7.80
C MET A 150 8.71 2.00 -9.21
N ASN A 151 7.76 1.47 -9.98
CA ASN A 151 7.31 2.10 -11.21
C ASN A 151 6.38 3.29 -10.90
N ILE A 152 6.05 4.07 -11.93
CA ILE A 152 5.04 5.13 -11.85
C ILE A 152 3.69 4.50 -11.49
N ALA A 153 2.99 5.09 -10.53
CA ALA A 153 1.66 4.67 -10.11
C ALA A 153 0.63 4.81 -11.25
N SER A 154 -0.30 3.88 -11.33
CA SER A 154 -1.40 3.89 -12.31
C SER A 154 -2.71 3.54 -11.61
N GLY A 155 -3.78 4.29 -11.89
CA GLY A 155 -5.08 4.05 -11.26
C GLY A 155 -6.06 5.19 -11.49
N CYS A 156 -6.83 5.51 -10.45
CA CYS A 156 -8.01 6.36 -10.51
C CYS A 156 -7.82 7.65 -9.71
N PRO A 157 -7.48 8.79 -10.37
CA PRO A 157 -7.41 10.10 -9.71
C PRO A 157 -8.76 10.56 -9.15
N LEU A 158 -9.86 10.19 -9.79
CA LEU A 158 -11.24 10.51 -9.39
C LEU A 158 -11.94 9.28 -8.80
N PHE A 159 -11.29 8.56 -7.88
CA PHE A 159 -11.84 7.30 -7.37
C PHE A 159 -13.17 7.51 -6.62
N VAL A 160 -13.19 8.41 -5.65
CA VAL A 160 -14.40 8.77 -4.90
C VAL A 160 -14.32 10.22 -4.45
N ARG A 161 -15.46 10.93 -4.47
CA ARG A 161 -15.55 12.26 -3.88
C ARG A 161 -15.30 12.17 -2.37
N GLN A 162 -14.54 13.12 -1.82
CA GLN A 162 -14.26 13.16 -0.38
C GLN A 162 -15.55 13.23 0.44
N GLU A 163 -16.53 14.01 -0.01
CA GLU A 163 -17.85 14.10 0.65
C GLU A 163 -18.59 12.76 0.68
N THR A 164 -18.59 12.03 -0.44
CA THR A 164 -19.23 10.72 -0.53
C THR A 164 -18.59 9.71 0.43
N LEU A 165 -17.27 9.72 0.52
CA LEU A 165 -16.53 8.87 1.44
C LEU A 165 -16.85 9.20 2.91
N GLU A 166 -16.87 10.48 3.25
CA GLU A 166 -17.03 10.95 4.63
C GLU A 166 -18.48 10.85 5.13
N GLN A 167 -19.47 10.93 4.25
CA GLN A 167 -20.89 10.79 4.57
C GLN A 167 -21.40 9.36 4.49
N GLY A 168 -20.67 8.48 3.81
CA GLY A 168 -21.05 7.09 3.62
C GLY A 168 -20.50 6.15 4.70
N GLY A 169 -20.81 4.87 4.55
CA GLY A 169 -20.32 3.80 5.43
C GLY A 169 -18.83 3.44 5.25
N TYR A 170 -18.10 4.21 4.46
CA TYR A 170 -16.68 3.96 4.16
C TYR A 170 -15.74 4.44 5.25
N LEU A 171 -16.08 5.54 5.92
CA LEU A 171 -15.35 6.09 7.06
C LEU A 171 -16.03 5.66 8.35
N LYS A 172 -15.33 4.86 9.16
CA LYS A 172 -15.83 4.38 10.45
C LYS A 172 -14.69 4.41 11.47
N ASP A 173 -14.96 4.94 12.66
CA ASP A 173 -13.98 5.04 13.74
C ASP A 173 -12.65 5.69 13.28
N ASP A 174 -12.77 6.76 12.49
CA ASP A 174 -11.63 7.49 11.87
C ASP A 174 -10.71 6.59 11.03
N CYS A 175 -11.27 5.52 10.43
CA CYS A 175 -10.57 4.54 9.61
C CYS A 175 -11.30 4.33 8.28
N ILE A 176 -10.51 4.12 7.21
CA ILE A 176 -10.96 3.62 5.92
C ILE A 176 -10.24 2.31 5.59
N ILE A 177 -10.86 1.47 4.77
CA ILE A 177 -10.26 0.22 4.33
C ILE A 177 -10.27 0.19 2.80
N ILE A 178 -9.09 0.04 2.23
CA ILE A 178 -8.87 -0.08 0.79
C ILE A 178 -8.47 -1.51 0.46
N LYS A 179 -9.02 -2.07 -0.61
CA LYS A 179 -8.55 -3.31 -1.20
C LYS A 179 -7.94 -3.03 -2.56
N VAL A 180 -6.75 -3.57 -2.78
CA VAL A 180 -6.11 -3.60 -4.11
C VAL A 180 -5.89 -5.05 -4.47
N ALA A 181 -6.30 -5.45 -5.66
CA ALA A 181 -6.20 -6.82 -6.12
C ALA A 181 -5.71 -6.89 -7.56
N ALA A 182 -4.82 -7.86 -7.84
CA ALA A 182 -4.46 -8.31 -9.17
C ALA A 182 -5.17 -9.65 -9.43
N ASP A 183 -5.87 -9.77 -10.55
CA ASP A 183 -6.55 -11.01 -10.91
C ASP A 183 -5.53 -12.05 -11.38
N LEU A 184 -5.37 -13.13 -10.64
CA LEU A 184 -4.39 -14.18 -10.93
C LEU A 184 -4.78 -15.07 -12.12
N ASN A 185 -6.05 -15.00 -12.55
CA ASN A 185 -6.62 -15.82 -13.59
C ASN A 185 -6.91 -15.04 -14.88
N ASP A 186 -6.64 -13.73 -14.92
CA ASP A 186 -6.97 -12.88 -16.06
C ASP A 186 -5.82 -11.92 -16.44
N PRO A 187 -4.90 -12.33 -17.31
CA PRO A 187 -4.70 -13.69 -17.85
C PRO A 187 -4.16 -14.67 -16.80
N PRO A 188 -4.30 -16.00 -17.02
CA PRO A 188 -3.76 -16.98 -16.08
C PRO A 188 -2.26 -16.81 -15.88
N LEU A 189 -1.81 -16.78 -14.63
CA LEU A 189 -0.40 -16.82 -14.28
C LEU A 189 0.10 -18.26 -14.28
N VAL A 190 1.20 -18.48 -14.96
CA VAL A 190 1.89 -19.77 -14.94
C VAL A 190 2.70 -19.87 -13.65
N PRO A 191 2.52 -20.91 -12.84
CA PRO A 191 3.37 -21.14 -11.67
C PRO A 191 4.84 -21.30 -12.09
N ILE A 192 5.72 -20.72 -11.29
CA ILE A 192 7.18 -20.90 -11.47
C ILE A 192 7.60 -22.22 -10.85
#